data_dd50d55127ee18fb3693a5211a578a26
#
_entry.id   dd50d55127ee18fb3693a5211a578a26
#
_cell.length_a   1.000
_cell.length_b   1.000
_cell.length_c   1.000
_cell.angle_alpha   90.00
_cell.angle_beta   90.00
_cell.angle_gamma   90.00
#
_symmetry.space_group_name_H-M   'P 1'
#
loop_
_entity.id
_entity.type
_entity.pdbx_description
1 polymer ?
#
loop_
_entity_poly.entity_id
_entity_poly.type
_entity_poly.pdbx_seq_one_letter_code
_entity_poly.pdbx_strand_id
1 'polypeptide(L)'
;MKTVTDIKPQVKTPTRCNIYLDNTFYCGLELETVMRHRLKIGDQIEPEKLDEIQFDSERVRALDKALSFVTKSKKTQKQVKEHLFSKGYTEQTVESVIEKMKDYRFLDDGDYAESYAKSYSKTKGKKLIEMELKKRGISEEDMSLAIENIGDQTESAVLIAEKYLKNKQKDKANLLKCYKYLLSKGFDYEVSKTVIERLGHNEDD
;
A
#
# COMPACT_ATOMS: atom_id res chain seq x y z
N MET A 1 -25.84 -34.49 2.09
CA MET A 1 -26.43 -33.58 1.08
C MET A 1 -27.60 -32.82 1.69
N LYS A 2 -27.74 -31.53 1.36
CA LYS A 2 -28.89 -30.69 1.74
C LYS A 2 -29.49 -30.06 0.48
N THR A 3 -30.77 -29.66 0.56
CA THR A 3 -31.45 -29.09 -0.58
C THR A 3 -31.39 -27.57 -0.55
N VAL A 4 -31.01 -26.93 -1.66
CA VAL A 4 -31.13 -25.47 -1.83
C VAL A 4 -32.61 -25.13 -1.94
N THR A 5 -33.20 -24.61 -0.88
CA THR A 5 -34.63 -24.31 -0.80
C THR A 5 -35.00 -22.91 -1.28
N ASP A 6 -34.06 -21.96 -1.21
CA ASP A 6 -34.32 -20.59 -1.67
C ASP A 6 -33.01 -19.85 -1.99
N ILE A 7 -33.08 -18.89 -2.94
CA ILE A 7 -32.02 -17.97 -3.33
C ILE A 7 -32.63 -16.56 -3.40
N LYS A 8 -32.45 -15.73 -2.37
CA LYS A 8 -33.09 -14.42 -2.25
C LYS A 8 -32.11 -13.26 -2.42
N PRO A 9 -32.31 -12.31 -3.32
CA PRO A 9 -31.53 -11.08 -3.37
C PRO A 9 -31.56 -10.34 -2.04
N GLN A 10 -30.42 -9.75 -1.64
CA GLN A 10 -30.34 -8.92 -0.45
C GLN A 10 -30.89 -7.51 -0.74
N VAL A 11 -31.74 -6.99 0.13
CA VAL A 11 -32.38 -5.67 -0.04
C VAL A 11 -31.37 -4.52 -0.11
N LYS A 12 -30.35 -4.54 0.76
CA LYS A 12 -29.33 -3.47 0.85
C LYS A 12 -28.15 -3.64 -0.14
N THR A 13 -28.00 -4.81 -0.71
CA THR A 13 -26.88 -5.14 -1.61
C THR A 13 -27.42 -6.02 -2.75
N PRO A 14 -28.00 -5.44 -3.81
CA PRO A 14 -28.65 -6.19 -4.89
C PRO A 14 -27.72 -7.15 -5.64
N THR A 15 -26.40 -6.95 -5.54
CA THR A 15 -25.39 -7.84 -6.12
C THR A 15 -25.18 -9.13 -5.31
N ARG A 16 -25.90 -9.30 -4.18
CA ARG A 16 -25.79 -10.48 -3.31
C ARG A 16 -27.10 -11.20 -3.14
N CYS A 17 -26.99 -12.52 -2.93
CA CYS A 17 -28.09 -13.40 -2.61
C CYS A 17 -27.86 -14.12 -1.28
N ASN A 18 -28.94 -14.31 -0.52
CA ASN A 18 -29.00 -15.22 0.62
C ASN A 18 -29.36 -16.61 0.13
N ILE A 19 -28.56 -17.61 0.52
CA ILE A 19 -28.77 -19.02 0.19
C ILE A 19 -29.41 -19.72 1.40
N TYR A 20 -30.44 -20.47 1.16
CA TYR A 20 -31.15 -21.25 2.18
C TYR A 20 -31.04 -22.76 1.87
N LEU A 21 -30.61 -23.52 2.87
CA LEU A 21 -30.60 -24.99 2.84
C LEU A 21 -31.69 -25.53 3.79
N ASP A 22 -32.51 -26.45 3.31
CA ASP A 22 -33.56 -27.06 4.10
C ASP A 22 -34.41 -26.03 4.86
N ASN A 23 -34.79 -24.92 4.17
CA ASN A 23 -35.50 -23.74 4.70
C ASN A 23 -34.77 -22.93 5.77
N THR A 24 -33.48 -23.18 6.03
CA THR A 24 -32.68 -22.43 6.99
C THR A 24 -31.64 -21.57 6.24
N PHE A 25 -31.49 -20.31 6.66
CA PHE A 25 -30.41 -19.46 6.11
C PHE A 25 -29.06 -20.14 6.34
N TYR A 26 -28.26 -20.23 5.27
CA TYR A 26 -26.93 -20.83 5.32
C TYR A 26 -25.83 -19.78 5.14
N CYS A 27 -25.80 -19.10 4.00
CA CYS A 27 -24.77 -18.11 3.70
C CYS A 27 -25.24 -17.02 2.72
N GLY A 28 -24.41 -15.98 2.54
CA GLY A 28 -24.63 -14.96 1.53
C GLY A 28 -23.56 -15.04 0.44
N LEU A 29 -23.96 -15.12 -0.83
CA LEU A 29 -23.08 -15.19 -1.99
C LEU A 29 -23.22 -13.94 -2.88
N GLU A 30 -22.17 -13.58 -3.62
CA GLU A 30 -22.32 -12.66 -4.74
C GLU A 30 -23.15 -13.30 -5.86
N LEU A 31 -23.99 -12.51 -6.52
CA LEU A 31 -24.83 -12.99 -7.62
C LEU A 31 -24.00 -13.62 -8.74
N GLU A 32 -22.84 -13.03 -9.05
CA GLU A 32 -21.87 -13.57 -10.00
C GLU A 32 -21.42 -14.98 -9.61
N THR A 33 -21.17 -15.24 -8.30
CA THR A 33 -20.78 -16.57 -7.82
C THR A 33 -21.93 -17.55 -7.97
N VAL A 34 -23.16 -17.17 -7.64
CA VAL A 34 -24.37 -18.00 -7.84
C VAL A 34 -24.50 -18.41 -9.32
N MET A 35 -24.30 -17.46 -10.23
CA MET A 35 -24.37 -17.71 -11.69
C MET A 35 -23.22 -18.60 -12.18
N ARG A 36 -22.00 -18.33 -11.72
CA ARG A 36 -20.80 -19.09 -12.11
C ARG A 36 -20.91 -20.57 -11.71
N HIS A 37 -21.38 -20.82 -10.50
CA HIS A 37 -21.59 -22.18 -9.99
C HIS A 37 -22.94 -22.77 -10.38
N ARG A 38 -23.76 -22.03 -11.14
CA ARG A 38 -25.08 -22.44 -11.64
C ARG A 38 -26.01 -22.97 -10.55
N LEU A 39 -25.92 -22.40 -9.33
CA LEU A 39 -26.74 -22.78 -8.21
C LEU A 39 -28.22 -22.48 -8.50
N LYS A 40 -29.11 -23.46 -8.26
CA LYS A 40 -30.57 -23.36 -8.47
C LYS A 40 -31.33 -23.88 -7.27
N ILE A 41 -32.52 -23.35 -7.10
CA ILE A 41 -33.50 -23.93 -6.14
C ILE A 41 -33.80 -25.36 -6.55
N GLY A 42 -33.72 -26.27 -5.60
CA GLY A 42 -33.92 -27.71 -5.79
C GLY A 42 -32.60 -28.50 -5.91
N ASP A 43 -31.43 -27.82 -6.04
CA ASP A 43 -30.18 -28.53 -6.10
C ASP A 43 -29.85 -29.23 -4.79
N GLN A 44 -29.32 -30.46 -4.90
CA GLN A 44 -28.76 -31.22 -3.78
C GLN A 44 -27.30 -30.91 -3.65
N ILE A 45 -26.88 -30.31 -2.55
CA ILE A 45 -25.46 -29.88 -2.34
C ILE A 45 -24.95 -30.38 -0.99
N GLU A 46 -23.67 -30.70 -0.96
CA GLU A 46 -22.95 -30.91 0.31
C GLU A 46 -22.60 -29.56 0.94
N PRO A 47 -22.77 -29.41 2.27
CA PRO A 47 -22.44 -28.16 2.95
C PRO A 47 -21.01 -27.69 2.67
N GLU A 48 -20.03 -28.61 2.68
CA GLU A 48 -18.62 -28.36 2.43
C GLU A 48 -18.40 -27.75 1.04
N LYS A 49 -19.17 -28.21 0.04
CA LYS A 49 -19.11 -27.63 -1.32
C LYS A 49 -19.66 -26.21 -1.37
N LEU A 50 -20.66 -25.92 -0.56
CA LEU A 50 -21.21 -24.57 -0.47
C LEU A 50 -20.27 -23.63 0.30
N ASP A 51 -19.50 -24.14 1.27
CA ASP A 51 -18.44 -23.40 1.95
C ASP A 51 -17.31 -23.01 1.00
N GLU A 52 -16.90 -23.91 0.08
CA GLU A 52 -15.93 -23.57 -0.98
C GLU A 52 -16.47 -22.46 -1.90
N ILE A 53 -17.73 -22.54 -2.28
CA ILE A 53 -18.40 -21.52 -3.11
C ILE A 53 -18.50 -20.18 -2.35
N GLN A 54 -18.78 -20.22 -1.05
CA GLN A 54 -18.78 -19.03 -0.21
C GLN A 54 -17.40 -18.38 -0.16
N PHE A 55 -16.35 -19.17 0.03
CA PHE A 55 -14.98 -18.68 0.00
C PHE A 55 -14.64 -17.99 -1.34
N ASP A 56 -15.03 -18.61 -2.48
CA ASP A 56 -14.85 -18.00 -3.79
C ASP A 56 -15.62 -16.68 -3.93
N SER A 57 -16.84 -16.59 -3.39
CA SER A 57 -17.62 -15.34 -3.32
C SER A 57 -16.94 -14.25 -2.49
N GLU A 58 -16.35 -14.60 -1.35
CA GLU A 58 -15.61 -13.66 -0.52
C GLU A 58 -14.36 -13.13 -1.24
N ARG A 59 -13.66 -14.00 -1.98
CA ARG A 59 -12.48 -13.59 -2.79
C ARG A 59 -12.85 -12.57 -3.86
N VAL A 60 -13.97 -12.74 -4.56
CA VAL A 60 -14.46 -11.78 -5.56
C VAL A 60 -14.67 -10.41 -4.91
N ARG A 61 -15.37 -10.35 -3.79
CA ARG A 61 -15.60 -9.09 -3.05
C ARG A 61 -14.32 -8.47 -2.52
N ALA A 62 -13.42 -9.26 -1.98
CA ALA A 62 -12.14 -8.78 -1.47
C ALA A 62 -11.29 -8.19 -2.60
N LEU A 63 -11.28 -8.84 -3.77
CA LEU A 63 -10.60 -8.33 -4.96
C LEU A 63 -11.18 -6.98 -5.41
N ASP A 64 -12.49 -6.84 -5.50
CA ASP A 64 -13.12 -5.55 -5.86
C ASP A 64 -12.77 -4.43 -4.88
N LYS A 65 -12.74 -4.74 -3.58
CA LYS A 65 -12.31 -3.78 -2.56
C LYS A 65 -10.85 -3.38 -2.72
N ALA A 66 -9.98 -4.36 -2.99
CA ALA A 66 -8.57 -4.12 -3.20
C ALA A 66 -8.32 -3.29 -4.46
N LEU A 67 -8.95 -3.62 -5.59
CA LEU A 67 -8.87 -2.85 -6.84
C LEU A 67 -9.35 -1.41 -6.64
N SER A 68 -10.51 -1.21 -5.99
CA SER A 68 -11.02 0.13 -5.66
C SER A 68 -10.08 0.92 -4.73
N PHE A 69 -9.24 0.25 -3.95
CA PHE A 69 -8.27 0.90 -3.07
C PHE A 69 -7.01 1.33 -3.81
N VAL A 70 -6.49 0.52 -4.73
CA VAL A 70 -5.26 0.83 -5.49
C VAL A 70 -5.50 1.81 -6.63
N THR A 71 -6.72 1.89 -7.20
CA THR A 71 -7.06 2.85 -8.27
C THR A 71 -6.97 4.31 -7.82
N LYS A 72 -7.10 4.60 -6.54
CA LYS A 72 -7.00 5.96 -5.99
C LYS A 72 -5.56 6.48 -5.93
N SER A 73 -4.61 5.62 -5.67
CA SER A 73 -3.16 5.87 -5.69
C SER A 73 -2.40 4.56 -5.52
N LYS A 74 -1.16 4.49 -6.03
CA LYS A 74 -0.30 3.32 -5.82
C LYS A 74 -0.27 2.93 -4.34
N LYS A 75 -0.32 1.63 -4.04
CA LYS A 75 -0.28 1.05 -2.70
C LYS A 75 0.73 -0.09 -2.64
N THR A 76 1.31 -0.31 -1.47
CA THR A 76 2.13 -1.50 -1.23
C THR A 76 1.27 -2.72 -0.89
N GLN A 77 1.83 -3.91 -1.05
CA GLN A 77 1.18 -5.17 -0.63
C GLN A 77 0.72 -5.08 0.83
N LYS A 78 1.59 -4.58 1.74
CA LYS A 78 1.26 -4.38 3.15
C LYS A 78 0.03 -3.51 3.35
N GLN A 79 -0.06 -2.37 2.66
CA GLN A 79 -1.20 -1.46 2.77
C GLN A 79 -2.51 -2.09 2.28
N VAL A 80 -2.45 -2.90 1.21
CA VAL A 80 -3.63 -3.62 0.72
C VAL A 80 -4.04 -4.71 1.69
N LYS A 81 -3.09 -5.49 2.24
CA LYS A 81 -3.36 -6.48 3.29
C LYS A 81 -4.05 -5.84 4.51
N GLU A 82 -3.47 -4.77 5.05
CA GLU A 82 -4.04 -4.03 6.20
C GLU A 82 -5.44 -3.50 5.89
N HIS A 83 -5.66 -2.99 4.67
CA HIS A 83 -6.98 -2.54 4.24
C HIS A 83 -8.00 -3.68 4.24
N LEU A 84 -7.67 -4.84 3.65
CA LEU A 84 -8.56 -5.98 3.60
C LEU A 84 -8.82 -6.58 5.00
N PHE A 85 -7.80 -6.70 5.86
CA PHE A 85 -7.99 -7.10 7.26
C PHE A 85 -8.93 -6.16 8.02
N SER A 86 -8.82 -4.84 7.79
CA SER A 86 -9.73 -3.85 8.39
C SER A 86 -11.18 -4.00 7.93
N LYS A 87 -11.44 -4.71 6.82
CA LYS A 87 -12.78 -5.04 6.30
C LYS A 87 -13.29 -6.40 6.79
N GLY A 88 -12.50 -7.11 7.60
CA GLY A 88 -12.87 -8.37 8.22
C GLY A 88 -12.64 -9.61 7.35
N TYR A 89 -11.87 -9.50 6.27
CA TYR A 89 -11.49 -10.67 5.46
C TYR A 89 -10.48 -11.55 6.19
N THR A 90 -10.58 -12.86 5.97
CA THR A 90 -9.66 -13.85 6.56
C THR A 90 -8.28 -13.78 5.89
N GLU A 91 -7.26 -14.26 6.59
CA GLU A 91 -5.89 -14.32 6.06
C GLU A 91 -5.83 -15.08 4.73
N GLN A 92 -6.49 -16.23 4.63
CA GLN A 92 -6.55 -17.04 3.41
C GLN A 92 -7.15 -16.25 2.24
N THR A 93 -8.24 -15.51 2.46
CA THR A 93 -8.85 -14.66 1.42
C THR A 93 -7.90 -13.53 1.02
N VAL A 94 -7.27 -12.86 1.99
CA VAL A 94 -6.34 -11.76 1.74
C VAL A 94 -5.14 -12.21 0.93
N GLU A 95 -4.47 -13.31 1.34
CA GLU A 95 -3.30 -13.84 0.60
C GLU A 95 -3.67 -14.21 -0.84
N SER A 96 -4.79 -14.89 -1.04
CA SER A 96 -5.26 -15.25 -2.39
C SER A 96 -5.54 -14.03 -3.28
N VAL A 97 -6.03 -12.92 -2.70
CA VAL A 97 -6.26 -11.67 -3.43
C VAL A 97 -4.92 -10.99 -3.77
N ILE A 98 -3.99 -10.94 -2.82
CA ILE A 98 -2.66 -10.35 -3.03
C ILE A 98 -1.92 -11.08 -4.15
N GLU A 99 -1.90 -12.43 -4.15
CA GLU A 99 -1.29 -13.21 -5.23
C GLU A 99 -1.90 -12.84 -6.59
N LYS A 100 -3.22 -12.86 -6.70
CA LYS A 100 -3.92 -12.50 -7.93
C LYS A 100 -3.60 -11.08 -8.39
N MET A 101 -3.52 -10.12 -7.48
CA MET A 101 -3.18 -8.73 -7.82
C MET A 101 -1.73 -8.59 -8.28
N LYS A 102 -0.80 -9.40 -7.77
CA LYS A 102 0.59 -9.48 -8.25
C LYS A 102 0.66 -10.06 -9.66
N ASP A 103 -0.01 -11.18 -9.90
CA ASP A 103 -0.05 -11.84 -11.22
C ASP A 103 -0.55 -10.88 -12.32
N TYR A 104 -1.55 -10.07 -12.00
CA TYR A 104 -2.06 -9.05 -12.91
C TYR A 104 -1.31 -7.71 -12.86
N ARG A 105 -0.20 -7.62 -12.10
CA ARG A 105 0.63 -6.41 -11.94
C ARG A 105 -0.12 -5.19 -11.40
N PHE A 106 -1.17 -5.39 -10.62
CA PHE A 106 -1.81 -4.31 -9.86
C PHE A 106 -1.03 -3.93 -8.60
N LEU A 107 -0.15 -4.83 -8.12
CA LEU A 107 0.76 -4.62 -7.00
C LEU A 107 2.18 -4.96 -7.45
N ASP A 108 3.06 -3.97 -7.26
CA ASP A 108 4.49 -4.07 -7.50
C ASP A 108 5.18 -3.18 -6.47
N ASP A 109 5.77 -3.78 -5.45
CA ASP A 109 6.40 -3.06 -4.35
C ASP A 109 7.73 -2.43 -4.80
N GLY A 110 8.44 -3.00 -5.79
CA GLY A 110 9.63 -2.42 -6.40
C GLY A 110 9.30 -1.15 -7.17
N ASP A 111 8.30 -1.21 -8.08
CA ASP A 111 7.82 -0.01 -8.81
C ASP A 111 7.26 1.07 -7.85
N TYR A 112 6.62 0.64 -6.75
CA TYR A 112 6.21 1.57 -5.70
C TYR A 112 7.42 2.26 -5.06
N ALA A 113 8.45 1.51 -4.67
CA ALA A 113 9.65 2.03 -4.00
C ALA A 113 10.40 3.03 -4.89
N GLU A 114 10.63 2.71 -6.16
CA GLU A 114 11.26 3.59 -7.13
C GLU A 114 10.46 4.89 -7.33
N SER A 115 9.16 4.77 -7.55
CA SER A 115 8.26 5.92 -7.74
C SER A 115 8.26 6.82 -6.50
N TYR A 116 8.26 6.22 -5.30
CA TYR A 116 8.32 6.93 -4.03
C TYR A 116 9.66 7.66 -3.86
N ALA A 117 10.77 6.96 -4.05
CA ALA A 117 12.11 7.51 -3.94
C ALA A 117 12.30 8.69 -4.91
N LYS A 118 11.93 8.54 -6.18
CA LYS A 118 11.97 9.60 -7.19
C LYS A 118 11.14 10.82 -6.81
N SER A 119 9.95 10.62 -6.27
CA SER A 119 9.04 11.72 -5.90
C SER A 119 9.55 12.54 -4.73
N TYR A 120 10.24 11.90 -3.78
CA TYR A 120 10.66 12.55 -2.54
C TYR A 120 12.14 12.88 -2.45
N SER A 121 13.00 12.39 -3.37
CA SER A 121 14.45 12.62 -3.34
C SER A 121 14.89 14.09 -3.34
N LYS A 122 14.05 14.99 -3.87
CA LYS A 122 14.30 16.44 -3.86
C LYS A 122 13.97 17.13 -2.53
N THR A 123 13.25 16.44 -1.63
CA THR A 123 12.76 17.05 -0.38
C THR A 123 13.12 16.27 0.87
N LYS A 124 13.60 15.03 0.70
CA LYS A 124 14.00 14.12 1.78
C LYS A 124 15.33 13.45 1.42
N GLY A 125 16.16 13.24 2.41
CA GLY A 125 17.38 12.46 2.27
C GLY A 125 17.09 10.95 2.23
N LYS A 126 18.06 10.18 1.73
CA LYS A 126 17.97 8.71 1.55
C LYS A 126 17.52 8.00 2.81
N LYS A 127 18.07 8.34 3.98
CA LYS A 127 17.73 7.70 5.26
C LYS A 127 16.26 7.84 5.65
N LEU A 128 15.66 9.01 5.40
CA LEU A 128 14.25 9.21 5.70
C LEU A 128 13.36 8.46 4.71
N ILE A 129 13.72 8.44 3.43
CA ILE A 129 13.01 7.67 2.40
C ILE A 129 13.05 6.19 2.73
N GLU A 130 14.21 5.65 3.08
CA GLU A 130 14.41 4.26 3.49
C GLU A 130 13.53 3.89 4.68
N MET A 131 13.55 4.71 5.73
CA MET A 131 12.72 4.49 6.92
C MET A 131 11.22 4.48 6.57
N GLU A 132 10.78 5.37 5.68
CA GLU A 132 9.39 5.44 5.25
C GLU A 132 8.99 4.26 4.36
N LEU A 133 9.86 3.77 3.48
CA LEU A 133 9.64 2.57 2.66
C LEU A 133 9.58 1.31 3.54
N LYS A 134 10.50 1.16 4.49
CA LYS A 134 10.48 0.07 5.48
C LYS A 134 9.18 0.05 6.27
N LYS A 135 8.68 1.20 6.70
CA LYS A 135 7.40 1.32 7.40
C LYS A 135 6.21 0.86 6.55
N ARG A 136 6.30 1.04 5.22
CA ARG A 136 5.30 0.60 4.25
C ARG A 136 5.43 -0.87 3.85
N GLY A 137 6.42 -1.58 4.40
CA GLY A 137 6.60 -3.01 4.20
C GLY A 137 7.36 -3.38 2.91
N ILE A 138 8.10 -2.44 2.36
CA ILE A 138 8.98 -2.70 1.21
C ILE A 138 10.13 -3.62 1.66
N SER A 139 10.50 -4.58 0.80
CA SER A 139 11.63 -5.48 1.04
C SER A 139 12.96 -4.71 1.10
N GLU A 140 13.97 -5.27 1.78
CA GLU A 140 15.30 -4.66 1.81
C GLU A 140 15.93 -4.59 0.41
N GLU A 141 15.66 -5.57 -0.45
CA GLU A 141 16.14 -5.62 -1.82
C GLU A 141 15.55 -4.47 -2.67
N ASP A 142 14.21 -4.36 -2.75
CA ASP A 142 13.52 -3.30 -3.49
C ASP A 142 13.89 -1.91 -2.96
N MET A 143 14.01 -1.79 -1.64
CA MET A 143 14.38 -0.54 -0.98
C MET A 143 15.81 -0.13 -1.34
N SER A 144 16.78 -1.07 -1.30
CA SER A 144 18.18 -0.80 -1.64
C SER A 144 18.31 -0.33 -3.08
N LEU A 145 17.65 -1.00 -4.03
CA LEU A 145 17.61 -0.60 -5.44
C LEU A 145 17.03 0.81 -5.63
N ALA A 146 15.90 1.10 -4.99
CA ALA A 146 15.26 2.40 -5.08
C ALA A 146 16.12 3.53 -4.49
N ILE A 147 16.85 3.27 -3.39
CA ILE A 147 17.74 4.24 -2.74
C ILE A 147 19.02 4.47 -3.55
N GLU A 148 19.60 3.42 -4.15
CA GLU A 148 20.77 3.53 -5.02
C GLU A 148 20.47 4.43 -6.22
N ASN A 149 19.30 4.29 -6.83
CA ASN A 149 18.86 5.07 -7.98
C ASN A 149 18.61 6.57 -7.69
N ILE A 150 18.57 7.00 -6.44
CA ILE A 150 18.47 8.43 -6.09
C ILE A 150 19.72 9.23 -6.52
N GLY A 151 20.89 8.61 -6.53
CA GLY A 151 22.15 9.29 -6.84
C GLY A 151 22.60 10.27 -5.76
N ASP A 152 23.35 11.31 -6.16
CA ASP A 152 23.81 12.37 -5.25
C ASP A 152 22.70 13.35 -4.89
N GLN A 153 22.61 13.72 -3.62
CA GLN A 153 21.57 14.62 -3.10
C GLN A 153 22.14 15.98 -2.63
N THR A 154 23.39 16.31 -2.93
CA THR A 154 24.02 17.53 -2.45
C THR A 154 23.25 18.77 -2.88
N GLU A 155 22.87 18.91 -4.15
CA GLU A 155 22.12 20.06 -4.64
C GLU A 155 20.69 20.14 -4.03
N SER A 156 20.04 19.01 -3.83
CA SER A 156 18.74 18.98 -3.12
C SER A 156 18.88 19.48 -1.69
N ALA A 157 19.94 19.07 -0.99
CA ALA A 157 20.22 19.49 0.37
C ALA A 157 20.58 20.99 0.45
N VAL A 158 21.33 21.53 -0.54
CA VAL A 158 21.61 22.97 -0.65
C VAL A 158 20.31 23.78 -0.74
N LEU A 159 19.41 23.42 -1.65
CA LEU A 159 18.13 24.12 -1.81
C LEU A 159 17.29 24.11 -0.52
N ILE A 160 17.31 23.02 0.21
CA ILE A 160 16.60 22.90 1.49
C ILE A 160 17.26 23.74 2.58
N ALA A 161 18.60 23.76 2.64
CA ALA A 161 19.35 24.56 3.59
C ALA A 161 19.19 26.07 3.33
N GLU A 162 19.25 26.51 2.09
CA GLU A 162 19.01 27.89 1.69
C GLU A 162 17.59 28.35 2.10
N LYS A 163 16.59 27.51 1.83
CA LYS A 163 15.21 27.78 2.26
C LYS A 163 15.08 27.89 3.78
N TYR A 164 15.81 27.04 4.52
CA TYR A 164 15.82 27.08 5.98
C TYR A 164 16.50 28.36 6.52
N LEU A 165 17.54 28.82 5.84
CA LEU A 165 18.35 29.99 6.24
C LEU A 165 17.85 31.33 5.67
N LYS A 166 16.86 31.33 4.76
CA LYS A 166 16.40 32.50 3.98
C LYS A 166 16.22 33.80 4.80
N ASN A 167 15.78 33.71 6.06
CA ASN A 167 15.52 34.85 6.93
C ASN A 167 16.39 34.80 8.21
N LYS A 168 17.55 34.15 8.15
CA LYS A 168 18.46 33.98 9.30
C LYS A 168 19.86 34.44 8.92
N GLN A 169 20.58 35.03 9.86
CA GLN A 169 21.99 35.25 9.70
C GLN A 169 22.71 33.90 9.60
N LYS A 170 23.71 33.79 8.73
CA LYS A 170 24.48 32.57 8.55
C LYS A 170 25.62 32.43 9.59
N ASP A 171 25.34 32.83 10.83
CA ASP A 171 26.26 32.64 11.95
C ASP A 171 26.42 31.15 12.30
N LYS A 172 27.46 30.84 13.06
CA LYS A 172 27.81 29.48 13.48
C LYS A 172 26.66 28.77 14.19
N ALA A 173 25.79 29.48 14.93
CA ALA A 173 24.69 28.89 15.65
C ALA A 173 23.54 28.49 14.69
N ASN A 174 23.23 29.32 13.70
CA ASN A 174 22.20 29.04 12.71
C ASN A 174 22.65 27.97 11.70
N LEU A 175 23.94 27.96 11.32
CA LEU A 175 24.53 26.89 10.50
C LEU A 175 24.47 25.53 11.22
N LEU A 176 24.75 25.48 12.53
CA LEU A 176 24.62 24.25 13.31
C LEU A 176 23.16 23.76 13.40
N LYS A 177 22.20 24.70 13.55
CA LYS A 177 20.77 24.35 13.51
C LYS A 177 20.35 23.84 12.13
N CYS A 178 20.84 24.45 11.04
CA CYS A 178 20.59 24.00 9.68
C CYS A 178 21.16 22.60 9.44
N TYR A 179 22.36 22.32 9.90
CA TYR A 179 22.97 20.99 9.87
C TYR A 179 22.06 19.93 10.52
N LYS A 180 21.63 20.18 11.76
CA LYS A 180 20.71 19.28 12.47
C LYS A 180 19.38 19.11 11.74
N TYR A 181 18.90 20.17 11.09
CA TYR A 181 17.68 20.12 10.28
C TYR A 181 17.85 19.22 9.04
N LEU A 182 18.99 19.33 8.32
CA LEU A 182 19.28 18.43 7.20
C LEU A 182 19.34 16.96 7.63
N LEU A 183 20.00 16.66 8.75
CA LEU A 183 20.01 15.32 9.32
C LEU A 183 18.61 14.83 9.67
N SER A 184 17.76 15.68 10.23
CA SER A 184 16.37 15.33 10.55
C SER A 184 15.51 15.10 9.29
N LYS A 185 15.91 15.66 8.16
CA LYS A 185 15.32 15.39 6.84
C LYS A 185 15.85 14.11 6.19
N GLY A 186 16.79 13.44 6.84
CA GLY A 186 17.38 12.16 6.40
C GLY A 186 18.52 12.28 5.41
N PHE A 187 19.09 13.47 5.23
CA PHE A 187 20.31 13.62 4.45
C PHE A 187 21.50 13.02 5.21
N ASP A 188 22.44 12.44 4.47
CA ASP A 188 23.61 11.82 5.06
C ASP A 188 24.54 12.85 5.72
N TYR A 189 25.36 12.36 6.66
CA TYR A 189 26.32 13.18 7.39
C TYR A 189 27.23 13.96 6.44
N GLU A 190 27.86 13.28 5.48
CA GLU A 190 28.80 13.89 4.53
C GLU A 190 28.12 14.96 3.66
N VAL A 191 26.93 14.64 3.10
CA VAL A 191 26.12 15.59 2.33
C VAL A 191 25.78 16.81 3.18
N SER A 192 25.30 16.60 4.41
CA SER A 192 24.92 17.69 5.31
C SER A 192 26.11 18.56 5.70
N LYS A 193 27.28 17.96 5.94
CA LYS A 193 28.55 18.66 6.26
C LYS A 193 29.01 19.52 5.07
N THR A 194 29.10 18.93 3.88
CA THR A 194 29.51 19.61 2.64
C THR A 194 28.61 20.82 2.36
N VAL A 195 27.30 20.68 2.54
CA VAL A 195 26.34 21.78 2.34
C VAL A 195 26.59 22.94 3.33
N ILE A 196 26.82 22.64 4.60
CA ILE A 196 27.07 23.68 5.61
C ILE A 196 28.43 24.39 5.38
N GLU A 197 29.44 23.65 5.00
CA GLU A 197 30.73 24.22 4.63
C GLU A 197 30.61 25.16 3.42
N ARG A 198 29.91 24.73 2.35
CA ARG A 198 29.63 25.55 1.16
C ARG A 198 28.87 26.85 1.49
N LEU A 199 27.89 26.80 2.39
CA LEU A 199 27.09 27.96 2.75
C LEU A 199 27.77 28.89 3.75
N GLY A 200 28.76 28.38 4.53
CA GLY A 200 29.57 29.17 5.45
C GLY A 200 30.71 29.91 4.77
N HIS A 201 31.28 29.40 3.66
CA HIS A 201 32.40 30.04 2.94
C HIS A 201 31.94 31.18 2.02
N ASN A 202 30.64 31.31 1.71
CA ASN A 202 30.12 32.38 0.84
C ASN A 202 29.94 33.74 1.56
N GLU A 203 30.50 33.95 2.77
CA GLU A 203 30.43 35.21 3.51
C GLU A 203 31.82 35.88 3.65
N ASP A 204 32.93 35.23 3.18
CA ASP A 204 34.31 35.76 3.31
C ASP A 204 34.80 36.41 1.99
N ASP A 205 33.96 36.56 0.96
CA ASP A 205 34.19 37.35 -0.27
C ASP A 205 33.23 38.55 -0.32
#